data_24ef13dc2c51f444deab5bc670f4357f
#
_entry.id   24ef13dc2c51f444deab5bc670f4357f
#
_cell.length_a   1.000
_cell.length_b   1.000
_cell.length_c   1.000
_cell.angle_alpha   90.00
_cell.angle_beta   90.00
_cell.angle_gamma   90.00
#
_symmetry.space_group_name_H-M   'P 1'
#
loop_
_entity.id
_entity.type
_entity.pdbx_description
1 polymer ?
#
loop_
_entity_poly.entity_id
_entity_poly.type
_entity_poly.pdbx_seq_one_letter_code
_entity_poly.pdbx_strand_id
1 'polypeptide(L)'
;LMASAERGMADVLSDVPLRAPDVGFYPNVTAEAESDPERIRERLVTQVTHPVRWEETVRNMCAAGVTTFVEVGAGRALSGMLRRIDRGATALSTDTPEQFEEAVDVLARR
;
A
#
# COMPACT_ATOMS: atom_id res chain seq x y z
N LEU A 1 4.27 9.08 22.62
CA LEU A 1 4.91 9.60 21.40
C LEU A 1 4.06 9.37 20.15
N MET A 2 3.63 8.14 19.95
CA MET A 2 2.81 7.83 18.76
C MET A 2 1.43 8.47 18.79
N ALA A 3 0.83 8.60 19.97
CA ALA A 3 -0.46 9.27 20.11
C ALA A 3 -0.37 10.75 19.72
N SER A 4 0.77 11.39 20.00
CA SER A 4 1.01 12.78 19.60
C SER A 4 1.11 12.89 18.07
N ALA A 5 1.80 11.95 17.42
CA ALA A 5 1.90 11.90 15.96
C ALA A 5 0.53 11.65 15.32
N GLU A 6 -0.30 10.81 15.94
CA GLU A 6 -1.66 10.55 15.46
C GLU A 6 -2.51 11.82 15.49
N ARG A 7 -2.45 12.59 16.58
CA ARG A 7 -3.16 13.87 16.66
C ARG A 7 -2.66 14.87 15.63
N GLY A 8 -1.34 14.93 15.41
CA GLY A 8 -0.75 15.78 14.39
C GLY A 8 -1.24 15.42 13.00
N MET A 9 -1.31 14.12 12.70
CA MET A 9 -1.83 13.65 11.42
C MET A 9 -3.30 14.01 11.26
N ALA A 10 -4.11 13.85 12.32
CA ALA A 10 -5.52 14.20 12.28
C ALA A 10 -5.71 15.69 11.99
N ASP A 11 -4.92 16.55 12.64
CA ASP A 11 -4.99 17.99 12.44
C ASP A 11 -4.65 18.38 10.99
N VAL A 12 -3.58 17.81 10.44
CA VAL A 12 -3.18 18.09 9.06
C VAL A 12 -4.24 17.60 8.07
N LEU A 13 -4.71 16.37 8.23
CA LEU A 13 -5.66 15.76 7.30
C LEU A 13 -7.05 16.39 7.38
N SER A 14 -7.41 17.04 8.50
CA SER A 14 -8.71 17.68 8.60
C SER A 14 -8.91 18.78 7.57
N ASP A 15 -7.80 19.41 7.10
CA ASP A 15 -7.84 20.49 6.11
C ASP A 15 -7.50 20.02 4.69
N VAL A 16 -7.18 18.73 4.51
CA VAL A 16 -6.83 18.19 3.20
C VAL A 16 -8.08 17.65 2.51
N PRO A 17 -8.44 18.18 1.34
CA PRO A 17 -9.57 17.62 0.59
C PRO A 17 -9.22 16.25 0.05
N LEU A 18 -10.07 15.26 0.30
CA LEU A 18 -9.89 13.91 -0.20
C LEU A 18 -11.08 13.54 -1.09
N ARG A 19 -10.80 12.84 -2.17
CA ARG A 19 -11.80 12.30 -3.08
C ARG A 19 -11.74 10.78 -3.06
N ALA A 20 -12.79 10.14 -3.52
CA ALA A 20 -12.75 8.70 -3.73
C ALA A 20 -11.63 8.36 -4.71
N PRO A 21 -10.81 7.33 -4.40
CA PRO A 21 -9.72 6.95 -5.31
C PRO A 21 -10.26 6.34 -6.60
N ASP A 22 -9.54 6.57 -7.69
CA ASP A 22 -9.87 5.97 -9.00
C ASP A 22 -9.37 4.53 -9.10
N VAL A 23 -8.49 4.13 -8.20
CA VAL A 23 -7.93 2.77 -8.13
C VAL A 23 -8.23 2.19 -6.76
N GLY A 24 -8.12 0.88 -6.61
CA GLY A 24 -8.31 0.24 -5.32
C GLY A 24 -7.29 0.74 -4.30
N PHE A 25 -7.72 0.96 -3.07
CA PHE A 25 -6.87 1.43 -1.99
C PHE A 25 -7.07 0.53 -0.77
N TYR A 26 -5.98 0.04 -0.19
CA TYR A 26 -6.00 -0.85 0.98
C TYR A 26 -5.27 -0.17 2.14
N PRO A 27 -6.01 0.40 3.11
CA PRO A 27 -5.37 0.96 4.31
C PRO A 27 -4.62 -0.11 5.10
N ASN A 28 -3.50 0.26 5.71
CA ASN A 28 -2.67 -0.67 6.48
C ASN A 28 -3.40 -1.31 7.66
N VAL A 29 -4.35 -0.62 8.25
CA VAL A 29 -4.99 -1.06 9.50
C VAL A 29 -6.16 -2.01 9.29
N THR A 30 -6.76 -2.03 8.11
CA THR A 30 -7.92 -2.88 7.83
C THR A 30 -7.62 -4.03 6.90
N ALA A 31 -6.58 -3.92 6.08
CA ALA A 31 -6.21 -4.89 5.06
C ALA A 31 -7.31 -5.14 4.01
N GLU A 32 -8.32 -4.28 3.96
CA GLU A 32 -9.46 -4.40 3.06
C GLU A 32 -9.54 -3.18 2.15
N ALA A 33 -10.15 -3.35 0.97
CA ALA A 33 -10.34 -2.24 0.04
C ALA A 33 -11.27 -1.20 0.65
N GLU A 34 -10.92 0.07 0.48
CA GLU A 34 -11.70 1.20 0.96
C GLU A 34 -11.81 2.25 -0.14
N SER A 35 -13.01 2.78 -0.35
CA SER A 35 -13.24 3.81 -1.36
C SER A 35 -13.88 5.09 -0.81
N ASP A 36 -14.40 5.07 0.41
CA ASP A 36 -15.02 6.24 1.04
C ASP A 36 -13.94 7.22 1.51
N PRO A 37 -13.90 8.46 1.00
CA PRO A 37 -12.87 9.44 1.39
C PRO A 37 -12.80 9.70 2.90
N GLU A 38 -13.92 9.74 3.58
CA GLU A 38 -13.93 10.01 5.02
C GLU A 38 -13.39 8.83 5.82
N ARG A 39 -13.67 7.61 5.39
CA ARG A 39 -13.07 6.43 6.01
C ARG A 39 -11.58 6.34 5.72
N ILE A 40 -11.16 6.69 4.51
CA ILE A 40 -9.74 6.75 4.17
C ILE A 40 -9.03 7.75 5.11
N ARG A 41 -9.62 8.92 5.32
CA ARG A 41 -9.08 9.91 6.25
C ARG A 41 -8.90 9.32 7.65
N GLU A 42 -9.90 8.65 8.16
CA GLU A 42 -9.86 8.00 9.46
C GLU A 42 -8.76 6.92 9.54
N ARG A 43 -8.64 6.09 8.50
CA ARG A 43 -7.65 5.02 8.46
C ARG A 43 -6.22 5.56 8.41
N LEU A 44 -5.99 6.64 7.68
CA LEU A 44 -4.67 7.28 7.60
C LEU A 44 -4.23 7.81 8.98
N VAL A 45 -5.16 8.33 9.77
CA VAL A 45 -4.87 8.76 11.13
C VAL A 45 -4.60 7.56 12.04
N THR A 46 -5.48 6.56 12.00
CA THR A 46 -5.40 5.38 12.87
C THR A 46 -4.13 4.57 12.63
N GLN A 47 -3.65 4.50 11.38
CA GLN A 47 -2.47 3.69 11.06
C GLN A 47 -1.20 4.15 11.76
N VAL A 48 -1.16 5.41 12.24
CA VAL A 48 0.03 5.95 12.92
C VAL A 48 0.33 5.15 14.19
N THR A 49 -0.69 4.65 14.88
CA THR A 49 -0.55 3.94 16.17
C THR A 49 -0.86 2.46 16.09
N HIS A 50 -1.15 1.93 14.91
CA HIS A 50 -1.56 0.53 14.75
C HIS A 50 -0.61 -0.24 13.83
N PRO A 51 -0.48 -1.56 14.01
CA PRO A 51 0.38 -2.38 13.16
C PRO A 51 -0.09 -2.39 11.71
N VAL A 52 0.86 -2.56 10.80
CA VAL A 52 0.58 -2.79 9.38
C VAL A 52 0.17 -4.25 9.20
N ARG A 53 -1.01 -4.48 8.68
CA ARG A 53 -1.51 -5.84 8.40
C ARG A 53 -1.12 -6.26 6.98
N TRP A 54 0.18 -6.32 6.74
CA TRP A 54 0.74 -6.51 5.41
C TRP A 54 0.35 -7.84 4.75
N GLU A 55 0.51 -8.94 5.47
CA GLU A 55 0.21 -10.26 4.92
C GLU A 55 -1.26 -10.37 4.52
N GLU A 56 -2.17 -9.92 5.39
CA GLU A 56 -3.60 -9.94 5.09
C GLU A 56 -3.93 -9.05 3.89
N THR A 57 -3.31 -7.88 3.81
CA THR A 57 -3.51 -6.95 2.69
C THR A 57 -3.13 -7.62 1.38
N VAL A 58 -1.94 -8.23 1.31
CA VAL A 58 -1.46 -8.90 0.09
C VAL A 58 -2.35 -10.10 -0.26
N ARG A 59 -2.74 -10.90 0.74
CA ARG A 59 -3.63 -12.03 0.48
C ARG A 59 -4.98 -11.57 -0.07
N ASN A 60 -5.53 -10.49 0.46
CA ASN A 60 -6.79 -9.95 -0.02
C ASN A 60 -6.66 -9.38 -1.43
N MET A 61 -5.53 -8.74 -1.74
CA MET A 61 -5.26 -8.26 -3.10
C MET A 61 -5.15 -9.42 -4.08
N CYS A 62 -4.45 -10.48 -3.72
CA CYS A 62 -4.35 -11.68 -4.56
C CYS A 62 -5.71 -12.32 -4.79
N ALA A 63 -6.54 -12.40 -3.74
CA ALA A 63 -7.90 -12.92 -3.85
C ALA A 63 -8.77 -12.07 -4.77
N ALA A 64 -8.49 -10.78 -4.86
CA ALA A 64 -9.19 -9.84 -5.74
C ALA A 64 -8.67 -9.89 -7.19
N GLY A 65 -7.65 -10.72 -7.48
CA GLY A 65 -7.13 -10.90 -8.83
C GLY A 65 -5.83 -10.18 -9.14
N VAL A 66 -5.20 -9.55 -8.16
CA VAL A 66 -3.91 -8.88 -8.36
C VAL A 66 -2.82 -9.93 -8.51
N THR A 67 -2.04 -9.84 -9.59
CA THR A 67 -0.97 -10.80 -9.91
C THR A 67 0.42 -10.18 -9.96
N THR A 68 0.52 -8.85 -10.08
CA THR A 68 1.78 -8.14 -10.17
C THR A 68 1.82 -7.04 -9.11
N PHE A 69 2.90 -7.00 -8.36
CA PHE A 69 3.12 -6.02 -7.31
C PHE A 69 4.38 -5.23 -7.60
N VAL A 70 4.33 -3.92 -7.40
CA VAL A 70 5.48 -3.04 -7.56
C VAL A 70 5.74 -2.37 -6.23
N GLU A 71 6.91 -2.63 -5.65
CA GLU A 71 7.34 -1.96 -4.43
C GLU A 71 8.02 -0.66 -4.82
N VAL A 72 7.36 0.46 -4.52
CA VAL A 72 7.86 1.79 -4.84
C VAL A 72 8.66 2.32 -3.65
N GLY A 73 9.95 2.60 -3.88
CA GLY A 73 10.83 3.13 -2.85
C GLY A 73 12.12 2.36 -2.73
N ALA A 74 12.87 2.63 -1.66
CA ALA A 74 14.14 2.00 -1.38
C ALA A 74 13.97 0.61 -0.77
N GLY A 75 14.88 -0.29 -1.09
CA GLY A 75 14.89 -1.64 -0.55
C GLY A 75 13.96 -2.60 -1.27
N ARG A 76 13.90 -3.83 -0.77
CA ARG A 76 13.10 -4.91 -1.34
C ARG A 76 12.46 -5.78 -0.26
N ALA A 77 12.26 -5.24 0.93
CA ALA A 77 11.73 -6.01 2.06
C ALA A 77 10.32 -6.55 1.78
N LEU A 78 9.45 -5.72 1.21
CA LEU A 78 8.08 -6.11 0.91
C LEU A 78 8.02 -7.10 -0.24
N SER A 79 8.86 -6.91 -1.27
CA SER A 79 8.96 -7.85 -2.38
C SER A 79 9.42 -9.23 -1.92
N GLY A 80 10.37 -9.28 -0.98
CA GLY A 80 10.82 -10.52 -0.39
C GLY A 80 9.74 -11.24 0.41
N MET A 81 8.89 -10.49 1.10
CA MET A 81 7.77 -11.04 1.85
C MET A 81 6.69 -11.61 0.94
N LEU A 82 6.48 -11.00 -0.21
CA LEU A 82 5.47 -11.44 -1.17
C LEU A 82 5.69 -12.88 -1.61
N ARG A 83 6.93 -13.29 -1.81
CA ARG A 83 7.26 -14.66 -2.23
C ARG A 83 6.78 -15.72 -1.24
N ARG A 84 6.72 -15.37 0.03
CA ARG A 84 6.24 -16.28 1.08
C ARG A 84 4.72 -16.35 1.11
N ILE A 85 4.06 -15.30 0.64
CA ILE A 85 2.60 -15.21 0.66
C ILE A 85 2.01 -15.87 -0.58
N ASP A 86 2.56 -15.57 -1.75
CA ASP A 86 2.06 -16.09 -3.02
C ASP A 86 3.20 -16.21 -4.03
N ARG A 87 3.63 -17.46 -4.29
CA ARG A 87 4.72 -17.73 -5.25
C ARG A 87 4.31 -17.47 -6.69
N GLY A 88 3.02 -17.46 -6.98
CA GLY A 88 2.51 -17.19 -8.32
C GLY A 88 2.46 -15.72 -8.66
N ALA A 89 2.62 -14.85 -7.69
CA ALA A 89 2.60 -13.39 -7.91
C ALA A 89 3.96 -12.90 -8.38
N THR A 90 3.94 -11.88 -9.23
CA THR A 90 5.16 -11.22 -9.71
C THR A 90 5.45 -10.03 -8.82
N ALA A 91 6.69 -9.94 -8.32
CA ALA A 91 7.14 -8.83 -7.49
C ALA A 91 8.23 -8.06 -8.22
N LEU A 92 8.04 -6.76 -8.36
CA LEU A 92 9.00 -5.84 -8.97
C LEU A 92 9.43 -4.81 -7.94
N SER A 93 10.70 -4.41 -8.01
CA SER A 93 11.25 -3.38 -7.12
C SER A 93 11.67 -2.17 -7.92
N THR A 94 11.84 -1.03 -7.25
CA THR A 94 12.24 0.23 -7.89
C THR A 94 13.39 0.89 -7.14
N ASP A 95 14.19 0.09 -6.40
CA ASP A 95 15.27 0.58 -5.55
C ASP A 95 16.42 1.19 -6.36
N THR A 96 16.71 0.64 -7.53
CA THR A 96 17.77 1.12 -8.41
C THR A 96 17.19 1.61 -9.73
N PRO A 97 17.92 2.50 -10.48
CA PRO A 97 17.46 2.93 -11.79
C PRO A 97 17.18 1.76 -12.75
N GLU A 98 18.00 0.72 -12.71
CA GLU A 98 17.83 -0.47 -13.56
C GLU A 98 16.55 -1.21 -13.22
N GLN A 99 16.26 -1.37 -11.93
CA GLN A 99 15.03 -2.00 -11.47
C GLN A 99 13.80 -1.18 -11.86
N PHE A 100 13.89 0.13 -11.74
CA PHE A 100 12.81 1.03 -12.15
C PHE A 100 12.50 0.88 -13.63
N GLU A 101 13.52 0.89 -14.48
CA GLU A 101 13.36 0.70 -15.93
C GLU A 101 12.74 -0.66 -16.26
N GLU A 102 13.20 -1.72 -15.60
CA GLU A 102 12.64 -3.05 -15.76
C GLU A 102 11.15 -3.09 -15.37
N ALA A 103 10.79 -2.45 -14.26
CA ALA A 103 9.40 -2.41 -13.82
C ALA A 103 8.52 -1.68 -14.83
N VAL A 104 9.00 -0.55 -15.37
CA VAL A 104 8.29 0.18 -16.41
C VAL A 104 8.09 -0.70 -17.66
N ASP A 105 9.12 -1.41 -18.09
CA ASP A 105 9.04 -2.28 -19.26
C ASP A 105 8.05 -3.41 -19.05
N VAL A 106 8.06 -4.05 -17.89
CA VAL A 106 7.12 -5.13 -17.59
C VAL A 106 5.67 -4.62 -17.58
N LEU A 107 5.43 -3.46 -16.96
CA LEU A 107 4.09 -2.88 -16.92
C LEU A 107 3.60 -2.40 -18.29
N ALA A 108 4.51 -1.93 -19.14
CA ALA A 108 4.16 -1.47 -20.48
C ALA A 108 3.73 -2.60 -21.41
N ARG A 109 4.12 -3.85 -21.11
CA ARG A 109 3.77 -5.03 -21.93
C ARG A 109 2.37 -5.58 -21.62
N ARG A 110 1.67 -5.00 -20.67
CA ARG A 110 0.37 -5.49 -20.23
C ARG A 110 -0.80 -4.95 -21.01
#